data_5aad15e6712fd12a415740d99129cb92
#
_entry.id   5aad15e6712fd12a415740d99129cb92
#
_cell.length_a   1.000
_cell.length_b   1.000
_cell.length_c   1.000
_cell.angle_alpha   90.00
_cell.angle_beta   90.00
_cell.angle_gamma   90.00
#
_symmetry.space_group_name_H-M   'P 1'
#
loop_
_entity.id
_entity.type
_entity.pdbx_description
1 polymer ?
#
loop_
_entity_poly.entity_id
_entity_poly.type
_entity_poly.pdbx_seq_one_letter_code
_entity_poly.pdbx_strand_id
1 'polypeptide(L)' 'MKVGDLVRNINSGELGIIVDFRMGETFGKNPIVAWPNRTGFIMGDYVRVV' A
#
# COMPACT_ATOMS: atom_id res chain seq x y z
N MET A 1 -0.34 -3.42 9.56
CA MET A 1 0.13 -2.51 8.48
C MET A 1 -0.03 -1.08 8.95
N LYS A 2 1.00 -0.28 8.85
CA LYS A 2 0.98 1.10 9.34
C LYS A 2 1.86 1.99 8.48
N VAL A 3 1.70 3.29 8.61
CA VAL A 3 2.56 4.27 7.93
C VAL A 3 4.02 4.01 8.29
N GLY A 4 4.87 3.99 7.28
CA GLY A 4 6.30 3.67 7.41
C GLY A 4 6.64 2.23 7.11
N ASP A 5 5.66 1.35 7.01
CA ASP A 5 5.93 -0.06 6.69
C ASP A 5 6.39 -0.22 5.24
N LEU A 6 7.39 -1.08 5.07
CA LEU A 6 7.81 -1.51 3.74
C LEU A 6 6.88 -2.63 3.28
N VAL A 7 6.33 -2.47 2.09
CA VAL A 7 5.39 -3.43 1.52
C VAL A 7 5.80 -3.85 0.13
N ARG A 8 5.32 -5.01 -0.26
CA ARG A 8 5.53 -5.54 -1.61
C ARG A 8 4.18 -5.69 -2.30
N ASN A 9 4.11 -5.25 -3.56
CA ASN A 9 2.97 -5.52 -4.41
C ASN A 9 3.03 -6.99 -4.82
N ILE A 10 2.02 -7.76 -4.47
CA ILE A 10 2.04 -9.21 -4.71
C ILE A 10 1.93 -9.58 -6.18
N ASN A 11 1.46 -8.66 -7.02
CA ASN A 11 1.33 -8.90 -8.45
C ASN A 11 2.59 -8.55 -9.23
N SER A 12 3.21 -7.43 -8.89
CA SER A 12 4.37 -6.92 -9.63
C SER A 12 5.70 -7.19 -8.95
N GLY A 13 5.67 -7.44 -7.66
CA GLY A 13 6.89 -7.60 -6.88
C GLY A 13 7.54 -6.28 -6.47
N GLU A 14 6.97 -5.14 -6.87
CA GLU A 14 7.52 -3.85 -6.49
C GLU A 14 7.48 -3.64 -4.98
N LEU A 15 8.49 -2.95 -4.47
CA LEU A 15 8.55 -2.54 -3.07
C LEU A 15 8.17 -1.08 -2.96
N GLY A 16 7.45 -0.75 -1.89
CA GLY A 16 7.05 0.61 -1.61
C GLY A 16 6.90 0.83 -0.13
N ILE A 17 6.65 2.07 0.27
CA ILE A 17 6.49 2.44 1.67
C ILE A 17 5.12 3.06 1.85
N ILE A 18 4.40 2.61 2.88
CA ILE A 18 3.10 3.18 3.19
C ILE A 18 3.30 4.59 3.73
N VAL A 19 2.64 5.56 3.10
CA VAL A 19 2.72 6.96 3.52
C VAL A 19 1.43 7.46 4.14
N ASP A 20 0.32 6.79 3.89
CA ASP A 20 -0.97 7.19 4.45
C ASP A 20 -1.97 6.05 4.25
N PHE A 21 -3.20 6.27 4.70
CA PHE A 21 -4.33 5.35 4.49
C PHE A 21 -5.53 6.14 4.00
N ARG A 22 -6.34 5.48 3.20
CA ARG A 22 -7.56 6.05 2.66
C ARG A 22 -8.72 5.14 2.99
N MET A 23 -9.85 5.71 3.39
CA MET A 23 -11.07 4.94 3.66
C MET A 23 -11.56 4.28 2.37
N GLY A 24 -11.80 2.98 2.47
CA GLY A 24 -12.40 2.25 1.39
C GLY A 24 -13.91 2.51 1.29
N GLU A 25 -14.51 2.08 0.20
CA GLU A 25 -15.94 2.29 -0.01
C GLU A 25 -16.80 1.39 0.87
N THR A 26 -16.27 0.25 1.26
CA THR A 26 -17.01 -0.71 2.07
C THR A 26 -16.49 -0.75 3.49
N PHE A 27 -15.37 -1.40 3.72
CA PHE A 27 -14.78 -1.54 5.05
C PHE A 27 -13.29 -1.29 5.01
N GLY A 28 -12.80 -0.77 6.13
CA GLY A 28 -11.37 -0.67 6.37
C GLY A 28 -10.71 0.42 5.58
N LYS A 29 -9.40 0.43 5.67
CA LYS A 29 -8.56 1.45 5.08
C LYS A 29 -7.63 0.81 4.07
N ASN A 30 -7.48 1.45 2.93
CA ASN A 30 -6.52 1.02 1.93
C ASN A 30 -5.27 1.88 2.02
N PRO A 31 -4.09 1.29 1.90
CA PRO A 31 -2.85 2.05 2.02
C PRO A 31 -2.58 2.91 0.80
N ILE A 32 -2.02 4.07 1.05
CA ILE A 32 -1.40 4.89 0.01
C ILE A 32 0.09 4.62 0.09
N VAL A 33 0.66 4.17 -1.01
CA VAL A 33 2.03 3.67 -1.05
C VAL A 33 2.88 4.53 -1.97
N ALA A 34 4.04 4.91 -1.49
CA ALA A 34 5.05 5.56 -2.31
C ALA A 34 5.89 4.47 -2.99
N TRP A 35 5.65 4.28 -4.27
CA TRP A 35 6.43 3.37 -5.12
C TRP A 35 7.62 4.13 -5.70
N PRO A 36 8.63 3.45 -6.26
CA PRO A 36 9.80 4.12 -6.80
C PRO A 36 9.50 5.21 -7.83
N ASN A 37 8.48 5.01 -8.64
CA ASN A 37 8.16 5.91 -9.75
C ASN A 37 6.86 6.70 -9.58
N ARG A 38 6.13 6.44 -8.50
CA ARG A 38 4.83 7.06 -8.31
C ARG A 38 4.35 6.87 -6.87
N THR A 39 3.36 7.67 -6.50
CA THR A 39 2.64 7.48 -5.25
C THR A 39 1.18 7.25 -5.60
N GLY A 40 0.57 6.26 -4.99
CA GLY A 40 -0.82 5.99 -5.26
C GLY A 40 -1.39 4.99 -4.30
N PHE A 41 -2.71 4.92 -4.30
CA PHE A 41 -3.39 4.01 -3.44
C PHE A 41 -3.48 2.62 -4.10
N ILE A 42 -3.52 1.59 -3.26
CA ILE A 42 -3.70 0.23 -3.71
C ILE A 42 -4.57 -0.48 -2.67
N MET A 43 -5.38 -1.42 -3.13
CA MET A 43 -6.18 -2.23 -2.21
C MET A 43 -5.26 -3.06 -1.33
N GLY A 44 -5.57 -3.11 -0.02
CA GLY A 44 -4.73 -3.79 0.94
C GLY A 44 -4.47 -5.26 0.63
N ASP A 45 -5.38 -5.91 -0.10
CA ASP A 45 -5.23 -7.31 -0.48
C ASP A 45 -4.07 -7.54 -1.45
N TYR A 46 -3.61 -6.50 -2.12
CA TYR A 46 -2.55 -6.60 -3.12
C TYR A 46 -1.16 -6.25 -2.61
N VAL A 47 -1.04 -5.99 -1.32
CA VAL A 47 0.25 -5.70 -0.71
C VAL A 47 0.46 -6.57 0.52
N ARG A 48 1.74 -6.86 0.79
CA ARG A 48 2.17 -7.58 1.99
C ARG A 48 3.30 -6.80 2.64
N VAL A 49 3.27 -6.74 3.97
CA VAL A 49 4.38 -6.16 4.72
C VAL A 49 5.59 -7.08 4.59
N VAL A 50 6.71 -6.50 4.25
CA VAL A 50 7.96 -7.24 4.09
C VAL A 50 8.56 -7.61 5.43
#